data_1352e09053f340c53a22984e62cda8e6
#
_entry.id   1352e09053f340c53a22984e62cda8e6
#
_cell.length_a   1.000
_cell.length_b   1.000
_cell.length_c   1.000
_cell.angle_alpha   90.00
_cell.angle_beta   90.00
_cell.angle_gamma   90.00
#
_symmetry.space_group_name_H-M   'P 1'
#
loop_
_entity.id
_entity.type
_entity.pdbx_description
1 polymer ?
#
loop_
_entity_poly.entity_id
_entity_poly.type
_entity_poly.pdbx_seq_one_letter_code
_entity_poly.pdbx_strand_id
1 'polypeptide(L)'
;TIWTYRLEFQGDKHGAKVAREKVVHDGKTVVDRPDANDREDGALLGQTHLEQLSANGKFRPLAEFLARISYLHLVPQLLREPQRFDLIGSDPLGSDFLRRMANTPTKTRESRLRTIEKAMRVAVPSLAELEQIHDKAGVPHLRGRFEHWRPNAGWQDERQFSDGTLRLIALLWILMEDQAPLLLEEPELSLNGAIVREIPRMLHKATRKRPRQILVSTHSRDLLDDRGIALEEILMVTPVREGSKVELASSRKDVRALLETGASPAEAVLPHTEPSAMKQQPLPFTA
;
A
#
# COMPACT_ATOMS: atom_id res chain seq x y z
N THR A 1 -18.95 11.21 14.00
CA THR A 1 -18.24 12.40 13.51
C THR A 1 -17.82 12.15 12.08
N ILE A 2 -18.36 12.94 11.12
CA ILE A 2 -18.07 12.80 9.69
C ILE A 2 -17.30 14.02 9.24
N TRP A 3 -16.13 13.78 8.64
CA TRP A 3 -15.32 14.77 7.99
C TRP A 3 -15.40 14.61 6.47
N THR A 4 -15.55 15.71 5.74
CA THR A 4 -15.39 15.75 4.29
C THR A 4 -14.28 16.74 3.95
N TYR A 5 -13.29 16.27 3.18
CA TYR A 5 -12.20 17.10 2.66
C TYR A 5 -12.23 17.07 1.14
N ARG A 6 -12.28 18.24 0.54
CA ARG A 6 -12.22 18.41 -0.91
C ARG A 6 -11.08 19.35 -1.27
N LEU A 7 -10.22 18.89 -2.17
CA LEU A 7 -9.08 19.64 -2.66
C LEU A 7 -9.07 19.60 -4.19
N GLU A 8 -8.97 20.78 -4.80
CA GLU A 8 -8.83 20.95 -6.25
C GLU A 8 -7.57 21.78 -6.51
N PHE A 9 -6.77 21.34 -7.46
CA PHE A 9 -5.58 22.04 -7.91
C PHE A 9 -5.77 22.58 -9.32
N GLN A 10 -5.15 23.74 -9.58
CA GLN A 10 -4.98 24.29 -10.92
C GLN A 10 -3.48 24.41 -11.21
N GLY A 11 -3.04 23.80 -12.32
CA GLY A 11 -1.66 23.93 -12.78
C GLY A 11 -1.44 25.26 -13.49
N ASP A 12 -0.30 25.91 -13.22
CA ASP A 12 0.21 27.02 -14.01
C ASP A 12 1.68 26.77 -14.40
N LYS A 13 2.32 27.74 -15.08
CA LYS A 13 3.74 27.65 -15.48
C LYS A 13 4.71 27.61 -14.30
N HIS A 14 4.25 27.91 -13.09
CA HIS A 14 5.05 28.00 -11.85
C HIS A 14 4.76 26.84 -10.88
N GLY A 15 3.84 25.94 -11.23
CA GLY A 15 3.48 24.79 -10.41
C GLY A 15 1.97 24.65 -10.14
N ALA A 16 1.60 23.76 -9.23
CA ALA A 16 0.23 23.55 -8.83
C ALA A 16 -0.17 24.57 -7.75
N LYS A 17 -1.36 25.17 -7.91
CA LYS A 17 -2.00 26.04 -6.90
C LYS A 17 -3.32 25.46 -6.47
N VAL A 18 -3.72 25.73 -5.24
CA VAL A 18 -5.03 25.39 -4.69
C VAL A 18 -6.10 26.19 -5.45
N ALA A 19 -6.92 25.51 -6.23
CA ALA A 19 -8.10 26.10 -6.86
C ALA A 19 -9.28 26.12 -5.89
N ARG A 20 -9.41 25.06 -5.08
CA ARG A 20 -10.41 24.98 -4.02
C ARG A 20 -9.92 24.06 -2.91
N GLU A 21 -10.10 24.49 -1.65
CA GLU A 21 -9.92 23.66 -0.48
C GLU A 21 -11.11 23.84 0.46
N LYS A 22 -11.87 22.76 0.68
CA LYS A 22 -13.04 22.78 1.52
C LYS A 22 -13.01 21.66 2.55
N VAL A 23 -13.25 22.05 3.81
CA VAL A 23 -13.38 21.11 4.93
C VAL A 23 -14.76 21.27 5.54
N VAL A 24 -15.48 20.16 5.68
CA VAL A 24 -16.79 20.10 6.32
C VAL A 24 -16.73 19.10 7.48
N HIS A 25 -17.26 19.48 8.62
CA HIS A 25 -17.35 18.66 9.82
C HIS A 25 -18.82 18.58 10.26
N ASP A 26 -19.40 17.36 10.26
CA ASP A 26 -20.79 17.11 10.62
C ASP A 26 -21.78 18.10 9.94
N GLY A 27 -21.59 18.34 8.63
CA GLY A 27 -22.39 19.23 7.80
C GLY A 27 -22.07 20.73 7.90
N LYS A 28 -21.18 21.14 8.84
CA LYS A 28 -20.74 22.54 8.96
C LYS A 28 -19.44 22.79 8.23
N THR A 29 -19.39 23.83 7.39
CA THR A 29 -18.16 24.25 6.72
C THR A 29 -17.18 24.86 7.73
N VAL A 30 -15.97 24.29 7.81
CA VAL A 30 -14.88 24.71 8.69
C VAL A 30 -13.84 25.53 7.93
N VAL A 31 -13.59 25.16 6.68
CA VAL A 31 -12.69 25.85 5.74
C VAL A 31 -13.37 25.88 4.37
N ASP A 32 -13.31 27.00 3.68
CA ASP A 32 -13.70 27.17 2.27
C ASP A 32 -12.76 28.20 1.64
N ARG A 33 -11.84 27.74 0.81
CA ARG A 33 -10.84 28.58 0.12
C ARG A 33 -11.03 28.48 -1.40
N PRO A 34 -10.72 29.55 -2.16
CA PRO A 34 -10.07 30.82 -1.76
C PRO A 34 -10.94 31.70 -0.86
N ASP A 35 -10.39 32.17 0.24
CA ASP A 35 -11.04 33.13 1.15
C ASP A 35 -10.60 34.60 0.91
N ALA A 36 -10.87 35.50 1.85
CA ALA A 36 -10.50 36.90 1.72
C ALA A 36 -8.97 37.09 1.71
N ASN A 37 -8.25 36.36 2.60
CA ASN A 37 -6.79 36.45 2.69
C ASN A 37 -6.12 35.91 1.42
N ASP A 38 -6.65 34.82 0.85
CA ASP A 38 -6.15 34.26 -0.41
C ASP A 38 -6.32 35.20 -1.61
N ARG A 39 -7.34 36.10 -1.54
CA ARG A 39 -7.57 37.13 -2.58
C ARG A 39 -6.64 38.32 -2.43
N GLU A 40 -6.24 38.65 -1.20
CA GLU A 40 -5.25 39.69 -0.91
C GLU A 40 -3.84 39.24 -1.26
N ASP A 41 -3.51 37.99 -0.92
CA ASP A 41 -2.21 37.39 -1.25
C ASP A 41 -2.39 36.01 -1.92
N GLY A 42 -2.36 36.00 -3.25
CA GLY A 42 -2.47 34.76 -4.04
C GLY A 42 -1.32 33.80 -3.86
N ALA A 43 -0.22 34.18 -3.20
CA ALA A 43 0.87 33.26 -2.88
C ALA A 43 0.46 32.21 -1.83
N LEU A 44 -0.53 32.51 -0.99
CA LEU A 44 -1.09 31.59 -0.01
C LEU A 44 -1.71 30.33 -0.64
N LEU A 45 -2.15 30.43 -1.88
CA LEU A 45 -2.69 29.29 -2.63
C LEU A 45 -1.62 28.32 -3.12
N GLY A 46 -0.33 28.63 -2.95
CA GLY A 46 0.78 27.71 -3.19
C GLY A 46 0.85 26.54 -2.20
N GLN A 47 0.13 26.63 -1.08
CA GLN A 47 0.07 25.58 -0.05
C GLN A 47 -1.36 25.34 0.44
N THR A 48 -1.66 24.09 0.79
CA THR A 48 -2.94 23.76 1.43
C THR A 48 -2.93 24.17 2.91
N HIS A 49 -4.10 24.43 3.49
CA HIS A 49 -4.22 24.56 4.95
C HIS A 49 -3.92 23.23 5.67
N LEU A 50 -4.05 22.10 4.95
CA LEU A 50 -3.71 20.78 5.50
C LEU A 50 -2.23 20.69 5.92
N GLU A 51 -1.31 21.26 5.11
CA GLU A 51 0.13 21.25 5.34
C GLU A 51 0.58 22.24 6.42
N GLN A 52 -0.22 23.26 6.66
CA GLN A 52 0.15 24.35 7.57
C GLN A 52 -0.34 24.09 9.00
N LEU A 53 0.58 23.90 9.94
CA LEU A 53 0.25 23.67 11.36
C LEU A 53 -0.61 24.76 11.98
N SER A 54 -0.42 26.02 11.58
CA SER A 54 -1.21 27.16 12.07
C SER A 54 -2.63 27.18 11.50
N ALA A 55 -2.81 26.79 10.25
CA ALA A 55 -4.08 26.85 9.55
C ALA A 55 -4.98 25.64 9.81
N ASN A 56 -4.41 24.44 9.98
CA ASN A 56 -5.17 23.21 10.18
C ASN A 56 -5.72 23.03 11.61
N GLY A 57 -5.51 23.99 12.52
CA GLY A 57 -5.98 23.91 13.91
C GLY A 57 -7.48 23.60 14.06
N LYS A 58 -8.32 24.13 13.15
CA LYS A 58 -9.76 23.91 13.16
C LYS A 58 -10.17 22.49 12.74
N PHE A 59 -9.32 21.75 12.06
CA PHE A 59 -9.55 20.39 11.59
C PHE A 59 -8.34 19.47 11.85
N ARG A 60 -7.63 19.73 12.94
CA ARG A 60 -6.46 18.97 13.38
C ARG A 60 -6.67 17.45 13.39
N PRO A 61 -7.79 16.92 13.91
CA PRO A 61 -8.02 15.48 13.93
C PRO A 61 -8.04 14.86 12.51
N LEU A 62 -8.56 15.59 11.51
CA LEU A 62 -8.54 15.17 10.12
C LEU A 62 -7.13 15.22 9.54
N ALA A 63 -6.38 16.29 9.81
CA ALA A 63 -4.99 16.43 9.35
C ALA A 63 -4.11 15.31 9.93
N GLU A 64 -4.23 15.01 11.22
CA GLU A 64 -3.51 13.91 11.87
C GLU A 64 -3.92 12.54 11.33
N PHE A 65 -5.21 12.33 11.01
CA PHE A 65 -5.66 11.10 10.36
C PHE A 65 -5.02 10.93 8.99
N LEU A 66 -5.04 11.96 8.15
CA LEU A 66 -4.46 11.93 6.80
C LEU A 66 -2.93 11.76 6.85
N ALA A 67 -2.25 12.41 7.79
CA ALA A 67 -0.81 12.28 7.96
C ALA A 67 -0.35 10.86 8.36
N ARG A 68 -1.23 10.04 8.92
CA ARG A 68 -0.94 8.65 9.27
C ARG A 68 -1.19 7.66 8.14
N ILE A 69 -1.81 8.07 7.04
CA ILE A 69 -2.00 7.19 5.87
C ILE A 69 -0.63 6.73 5.40
N SER A 70 -0.45 5.41 5.33
CA SER A 70 0.77 4.80 4.83
C SER A 70 0.55 4.33 3.40
N TYR A 71 1.39 4.79 2.48
CA TYR A 71 1.47 4.29 1.11
C TYR A 71 2.75 3.48 0.96
N LEU A 72 2.65 2.29 0.38
CA LEU A 72 3.76 1.36 0.25
C LEU A 72 3.74 0.66 -1.11
N HIS A 73 4.84 0.84 -1.83
CA HIS A 73 5.25 0.04 -2.99
C HIS A 73 6.57 -0.62 -2.66
N LEU A 74 6.52 -1.83 -2.10
CA LEU A 74 7.72 -2.50 -1.58
C LEU A 74 8.71 -2.85 -2.70
N VAL A 75 9.90 -2.27 -2.63
CA VAL A 75 11.00 -2.55 -3.56
C VAL A 75 12.09 -3.35 -2.82
N PRO A 76 12.20 -4.68 -3.06
CA PRO A 76 13.13 -5.55 -2.31
C PRO A 76 14.58 -5.09 -2.35
N GLN A 77 15.02 -4.47 -3.45
CA GLN A 77 16.37 -3.93 -3.59
C GLN A 77 16.66 -2.83 -2.56
N LEU A 78 15.67 -1.98 -2.27
CA LEU A 78 15.80 -0.91 -1.27
C LEU A 78 15.69 -1.45 0.15
N LEU A 79 14.90 -2.49 0.36
CA LEU A 79 14.81 -3.20 1.65
C LEU A 79 16.17 -3.80 2.06
N ARG A 80 17.04 -4.17 1.10
CA ARG A 80 18.38 -4.75 1.34
C ARG A 80 19.46 -3.72 1.66
N GLU A 81 19.21 -2.43 1.42
CA GLU A 81 20.22 -1.38 1.55
C GLU A 81 19.76 -0.28 2.54
N PRO A 82 19.60 -0.60 3.84
CA PRO A 82 19.02 0.31 4.83
C PRO A 82 19.84 1.59 5.06
N GLN A 83 21.12 1.61 4.62
CA GLN A 83 22.02 2.75 4.83
C GLN A 83 21.92 3.83 3.75
N ARG A 84 21.27 3.56 2.63
CA ARG A 84 21.32 4.45 1.45
C ARG A 84 20.48 5.71 1.57
N PHE A 85 19.54 5.74 2.50
CA PHE A 85 18.55 6.81 2.59
C PHE A 85 18.31 7.25 4.05
N ASP A 86 18.94 8.33 4.44
CA ASP A 86 18.57 9.09 5.66
C ASP A 86 17.31 9.92 5.43
N LEU A 87 16.22 9.26 5.01
CA LEU A 87 14.94 9.93 4.87
C LEU A 87 14.32 10.17 6.24
N ILE A 88 13.98 11.41 6.50
CA ILE A 88 13.14 11.78 7.64
C ILE A 88 11.71 11.41 7.30
N GLY A 89 11.18 10.35 7.92
CA GLY A 89 9.82 9.88 7.71
C GLY A 89 9.71 8.43 7.24
N SER A 90 8.52 8.01 6.88
CA SER A 90 8.24 6.69 6.28
C SER A 90 8.55 6.72 4.79
N ASP A 91 9.34 5.77 4.32
CA ASP A 91 9.64 5.65 2.88
C ASP A 91 8.60 4.75 2.20
N PRO A 92 7.90 5.27 1.18
CA PRO A 92 6.93 4.48 0.41
C PRO A 92 7.51 3.22 -0.25
N LEU A 93 8.80 3.22 -0.56
CA LEU A 93 9.49 2.11 -1.21
C LEU A 93 10.07 1.08 -0.23
N GLY A 94 9.97 1.38 1.09
CA GLY A 94 10.32 0.47 2.16
C GLY A 94 11.79 0.45 2.57
N SER A 95 12.64 1.41 2.14
CA SER A 95 14.06 1.44 2.54
C SER A 95 14.24 1.59 4.05
N ASP A 96 13.26 2.14 4.75
CA ASP A 96 13.23 2.30 6.21
C ASP A 96 12.76 1.06 6.98
N PHE A 97 12.39 -0.02 6.29
CA PHE A 97 11.77 -1.22 6.86
C PHE A 97 12.61 -1.83 8.00
N LEU A 98 13.89 -2.08 7.77
CA LEU A 98 14.77 -2.70 8.79
C LEU A 98 14.97 -1.79 10.01
N ARG A 99 15.04 -0.47 9.79
CA ARG A 99 15.13 0.52 10.87
C ARG A 99 13.83 0.55 11.68
N ARG A 100 12.66 0.54 11.06
CA ARG A 100 11.36 0.46 11.75
C ARG A 100 11.25 -0.81 12.57
N MET A 101 11.69 -1.94 11.99
CA MET A 101 11.73 -3.22 12.71
C MET A 101 12.64 -3.13 13.94
N ALA A 102 13.85 -2.60 13.80
CA ALA A 102 14.82 -2.46 14.90
C ALA A 102 14.31 -1.52 16.00
N ASN A 103 13.62 -0.43 15.65
CA ASN A 103 13.03 0.53 16.59
C ASN A 103 11.78 -0.01 17.31
N THR A 104 11.23 -1.13 16.87
CA THR A 104 10.10 -1.78 17.55
C THR A 104 10.57 -2.38 18.88
N PRO A 105 9.84 -2.20 20.00
CA PRO A 105 10.20 -2.77 21.28
C PRO A 105 10.48 -4.27 21.19
N THR A 106 11.55 -4.75 21.80
CA THR A 106 12.09 -6.11 21.65
C THR A 106 11.02 -7.20 21.81
N LYS A 107 10.22 -7.15 22.87
CA LYS A 107 9.15 -8.13 23.10
C LYS A 107 8.13 -8.18 21.95
N THR A 108 7.76 -7.01 21.41
CA THR A 108 6.82 -6.89 20.28
C THR A 108 7.47 -7.41 19.00
N ARG A 109 8.70 -7.02 18.73
CA ARG A 109 9.48 -7.44 17.56
C ARG A 109 9.62 -8.97 17.50
N GLU A 110 10.07 -9.58 18.58
CA GLU A 110 10.20 -11.05 18.66
C GLU A 110 8.85 -11.76 18.48
N SER A 111 7.77 -11.23 19.08
CA SER A 111 6.42 -11.79 18.90
C SER A 111 5.96 -11.73 17.46
N ARG A 112 6.23 -10.61 16.76
CA ARG A 112 5.92 -10.46 15.34
C ARG A 112 6.76 -11.41 14.47
N LEU A 113 8.07 -11.49 14.71
CA LEU A 113 8.96 -12.39 13.96
C LEU A 113 8.53 -13.85 14.12
N ARG A 114 8.21 -14.31 15.31
CA ARG A 114 7.65 -15.67 15.52
C ARG A 114 6.34 -15.91 14.77
N THR A 115 5.51 -14.88 14.62
CA THR A 115 4.26 -14.98 13.83
C THR A 115 4.56 -15.08 12.35
N ILE A 116 5.54 -14.30 11.87
CA ILE A 116 6.01 -14.33 10.47
C ILE A 116 6.66 -15.67 10.16
N GLU A 117 7.53 -16.19 11.02
CA GLU A 117 8.15 -17.52 10.87
C GLU A 117 7.10 -18.61 10.61
N LYS A 118 6.03 -18.62 11.41
CA LYS A 118 4.93 -19.60 11.24
C LYS A 118 4.25 -19.48 9.87
N ALA A 119 4.05 -18.26 9.38
CA ALA A 119 3.46 -18.02 8.07
C ALA A 119 4.45 -18.39 6.95
N MET A 120 5.72 -18.01 7.12
CA MET A 120 6.79 -18.27 6.15
C MET A 120 7.09 -19.75 5.97
N ARG A 121 6.95 -20.59 7.00
CA ARG A 121 7.12 -22.05 6.88
C ARG A 121 6.17 -22.68 5.87
N VAL A 122 5.04 -22.08 5.60
CA VAL A 122 4.12 -22.55 4.57
C VAL A 122 4.61 -22.13 3.16
N ALA A 123 5.12 -20.90 3.03
CA ALA A 123 5.57 -20.35 1.77
C ALA A 123 7.02 -20.74 1.41
N VAL A 124 7.88 -20.87 2.43
CA VAL A 124 9.31 -21.21 2.34
C VAL A 124 9.62 -22.25 3.41
N PRO A 125 9.33 -23.54 3.16
CA PRO A 125 9.41 -24.59 4.19
C PRO A 125 10.79 -24.74 4.83
N SER A 126 11.85 -24.38 4.12
CA SER A 126 13.24 -24.44 4.64
C SER A 126 13.56 -23.32 5.63
N LEU A 127 12.75 -22.28 5.77
CA LEU A 127 12.98 -21.19 6.73
C LEU A 127 12.59 -21.63 8.14
N ALA A 128 13.56 -21.80 9.00
CA ALA A 128 13.38 -22.30 10.37
C ALA A 128 13.24 -21.16 11.40
N GLU A 129 14.03 -20.11 11.27
CA GLU A 129 14.08 -19.01 12.24
C GLU A 129 14.26 -17.66 11.53
N LEU A 130 13.73 -16.60 12.15
CA LEU A 130 13.98 -15.20 11.76
C LEU A 130 14.42 -14.41 12.98
N GLU A 131 15.45 -13.59 12.83
CA GLU A 131 15.88 -12.66 13.87
C GLU A 131 16.32 -11.32 13.29
N GLN A 132 16.16 -10.28 14.07
CA GLN A 132 16.74 -8.97 13.78
C GLN A 132 18.01 -8.80 14.63
N ILE A 133 19.08 -8.43 13.96
CA ILE A 133 20.40 -8.19 14.57
C ILE A 133 20.92 -6.82 14.20
N HIS A 134 22.00 -6.39 14.85
CA HIS A 134 22.80 -5.25 14.43
C HIS A 134 24.21 -5.72 14.09
N ASP A 135 24.80 -5.15 13.06
CA ASP A 135 26.20 -5.35 12.76
C ASP A 135 27.12 -4.56 13.70
N LYS A 136 28.44 -4.65 13.49
CA LYS A 136 29.42 -3.91 14.31
C LYS A 136 29.33 -2.38 14.19
N ALA A 137 28.73 -1.88 13.13
CA ALA A 137 28.50 -0.46 12.90
C ALA A 137 27.14 0.00 13.46
N GLY A 138 26.36 -0.91 14.06
CA GLY A 138 25.03 -0.62 14.59
C GLY A 138 23.92 -0.63 13.53
N VAL A 139 24.20 -1.11 12.32
CA VAL A 139 23.22 -1.19 11.26
C VAL A 139 22.27 -2.37 11.50
N PRO A 140 20.94 -2.17 11.41
CA PRO A 140 19.98 -3.23 11.58
C PRO A 140 19.95 -4.16 10.36
N HIS A 141 19.93 -5.46 10.62
CA HIS A 141 19.79 -6.52 9.62
C HIS A 141 18.70 -7.50 10.02
N LEU A 142 18.07 -8.10 9.03
CA LEU A 142 17.18 -9.24 9.18
C LEU A 142 17.93 -10.49 8.71
N ARG A 143 18.07 -11.48 9.56
CA ARG A 143 18.63 -12.76 9.12
C ARG A 143 17.68 -13.91 9.40
N GLY A 144 17.75 -14.92 8.54
CA GLY A 144 17.00 -16.15 8.65
C GLY A 144 17.93 -17.36 8.69
N ARG A 145 17.55 -18.35 9.48
CA ARG A 145 18.19 -19.66 9.45
C ARG A 145 17.36 -20.58 8.55
N PHE A 146 17.99 -21.08 7.49
CA PHE A 146 17.39 -22.06 6.59
C PHE A 146 17.89 -23.45 6.93
N GLU A 147 17.02 -24.45 6.82
CA GLU A 147 17.40 -25.85 6.95
C GLU A 147 18.43 -26.20 5.87
N HIS A 148 19.56 -26.74 6.28
CA HIS A 148 20.66 -27.07 5.41
C HIS A 148 21.28 -28.40 5.85
N TRP A 149 21.70 -29.22 4.88
CA TRP A 149 22.32 -30.50 5.16
C TRP A 149 23.67 -30.41 5.89
N ARG A 150 24.37 -29.26 5.77
CA ARG A 150 25.59 -29.00 6.53
C ARG A 150 25.26 -28.36 7.88
N PRO A 151 25.77 -28.91 9.03
CA PRO A 151 25.62 -28.25 10.32
C PRO A 151 26.21 -26.82 10.29
N ASN A 152 25.55 -25.89 10.95
CA ASN A 152 25.93 -24.47 11.07
C ASN A 152 25.99 -23.65 9.76
N ALA A 153 25.55 -24.20 8.64
CA ALA A 153 25.49 -23.50 7.35
C ALA A 153 24.04 -23.23 6.99
N GLY A 154 23.42 -22.20 7.44
CA GLY A 154 22.02 -21.94 7.10
C GLY A 154 21.59 -20.52 7.40
N TRP A 155 22.45 -19.74 8.03
CA TRP A 155 22.18 -18.33 8.27
C TRP A 155 22.44 -17.50 7.02
N GLN A 156 21.42 -16.76 6.62
CA GLN A 156 21.44 -15.80 5.52
C GLN A 156 20.89 -14.47 6.03
N ASP A 157 21.42 -13.36 5.54
CA ASP A 157 20.87 -12.04 5.79
C ASP A 157 19.89 -11.62 4.66
N GLU A 158 19.23 -10.49 4.85
CA GLU A 158 18.22 -9.97 3.89
C GLU A 158 18.77 -9.79 2.47
N ARG A 159 20.08 -9.60 2.31
CA ARG A 159 20.74 -9.45 0.98
C ARG A 159 20.72 -10.76 0.20
N GLN A 160 20.65 -11.89 0.88
CA GLN A 160 20.67 -13.23 0.30
C GLN A 160 19.25 -13.80 0.10
N PHE A 161 18.21 -13.17 0.66
CA PHE A 161 16.84 -13.61 0.45
C PHE A 161 16.39 -13.37 -0.98
N SER A 162 15.51 -14.23 -1.50
CA SER A 162 14.82 -13.93 -2.75
C SER A 162 13.92 -12.70 -2.59
N ASP A 163 13.63 -12.00 -3.70
CA ASP A 163 12.74 -10.83 -3.70
C ASP A 163 11.37 -11.18 -3.11
N GLY A 164 10.81 -12.33 -3.50
CA GLY A 164 9.53 -12.80 -2.97
C GLY A 164 9.57 -13.09 -1.46
N THR A 165 10.64 -13.73 -0.98
CA THR A 165 10.81 -13.99 0.46
C THR A 165 10.84 -12.69 1.25
N LEU A 166 11.65 -11.73 0.83
CA LEU A 166 11.80 -10.45 1.53
C LEU A 166 10.52 -9.62 1.47
N ARG A 167 9.86 -9.58 0.30
CA ARG A 167 8.58 -8.88 0.12
C ARG A 167 7.47 -9.48 1.01
N LEU A 168 7.38 -10.81 1.07
CA LEU A 168 6.37 -11.46 1.91
C LEU A 168 6.61 -11.20 3.40
N ILE A 169 7.86 -11.25 3.86
CA ILE A 169 8.22 -10.90 5.24
C ILE A 169 7.82 -9.45 5.54
N ALA A 170 8.16 -8.52 4.65
CA ALA A 170 7.84 -7.10 4.82
C ALA A 170 6.31 -6.87 4.83
N LEU A 171 5.56 -7.47 3.90
CA LEU A 171 4.10 -7.40 3.88
C LEU A 171 3.49 -7.90 5.19
N LEU A 172 3.90 -9.08 5.66
CA LEU A 172 3.41 -9.66 6.92
C LEU A 172 3.74 -8.77 8.12
N TRP A 173 4.93 -8.14 8.13
CA TRP A 173 5.33 -7.21 9.18
C TRP A 173 4.45 -5.97 9.20
N ILE A 174 4.25 -5.32 8.05
CA ILE A 174 3.46 -4.10 7.88
C ILE A 174 1.99 -4.34 8.28
N LEU A 175 1.45 -5.51 7.97
CA LEU A 175 0.10 -5.89 8.40
C LEU A 175 -0.04 -6.00 9.94
N MET A 176 1.07 -6.10 10.68
CA MET A 176 1.10 -6.12 12.14
C MET A 176 1.51 -4.77 12.76
N GLU A 177 1.82 -3.75 11.96
CA GLU A 177 2.15 -2.40 12.45
C GLU A 177 0.91 -1.61 12.87
N ASP A 178 0.81 -0.37 12.49
CA ASP A 178 -0.23 0.57 12.91
C ASP A 178 -1.65 0.17 12.44
N GLN A 179 -2.65 0.87 12.98
CA GLN A 179 -4.06 0.80 12.59
C GLN A 179 -4.48 1.90 11.61
N ALA A 180 -3.55 2.73 11.16
CA ALA A 180 -3.79 3.77 10.17
C ALA A 180 -4.17 3.16 8.80
N PRO A 181 -4.88 3.89 7.93
CA PRO A 181 -5.18 3.43 6.58
C PRO A 181 -3.91 3.09 5.81
N LEU A 182 -3.96 2.01 5.05
CA LEU A 182 -2.82 1.45 4.33
C LEU A 182 -3.15 1.36 2.84
N LEU A 183 -2.31 1.96 2.02
CA LEU A 183 -2.35 1.86 0.57
C LEU A 183 -1.20 0.95 0.14
N LEU A 184 -1.51 -0.18 -0.48
CA LEU A 184 -0.54 -1.15 -0.98
C LEU A 184 -0.57 -1.14 -2.51
N GLU A 185 0.57 -0.89 -3.12
CA GLU A 185 0.72 -1.00 -4.57
C GLU A 185 1.39 -2.32 -4.91
N GLU A 186 0.67 -3.12 -5.72
CA GLU A 186 1.11 -4.42 -6.25
C GLU A 186 1.86 -5.30 -5.23
N PRO A 187 1.26 -5.60 -4.07
CA PRO A 187 1.93 -6.36 -3.02
C PRO A 187 2.32 -7.78 -3.44
N GLU A 188 1.74 -8.27 -4.51
CA GLU A 188 1.95 -9.61 -5.08
C GLU A 188 3.19 -9.75 -5.97
N LEU A 189 3.82 -8.67 -6.39
CA LEU A 189 4.99 -8.74 -7.28
C LEU A 189 6.07 -9.67 -6.73
N SER A 190 6.67 -10.47 -7.60
CA SER A 190 7.70 -11.47 -7.27
C SER A 190 7.24 -12.61 -6.34
N LEU A 191 5.95 -12.70 -6.02
CA LEU A 191 5.39 -13.81 -5.25
C LEU A 191 4.91 -14.94 -6.16
N ASN A 192 4.96 -16.17 -5.65
CA ASN A 192 4.35 -17.30 -6.31
C ASN A 192 2.82 -17.17 -6.29
N GLY A 193 2.12 -17.52 -7.40
CA GLY A 193 0.67 -17.40 -7.50
C GLY A 193 -0.11 -18.11 -6.39
N ALA A 194 0.39 -19.22 -5.84
CA ALA A 194 -0.23 -19.87 -4.69
C ALA A 194 -0.21 -19.00 -3.44
N ILE A 195 0.85 -18.19 -3.24
CA ILE A 195 0.95 -17.23 -2.14
C ILE A 195 0.06 -16.03 -2.41
N VAL A 196 0.02 -15.56 -3.67
CA VAL A 196 -0.81 -14.42 -4.09
C VAL A 196 -2.28 -14.66 -3.77
N ARG A 197 -2.79 -15.87 -4.05
CA ARG A 197 -4.17 -16.26 -3.71
C ARG A 197 -4.50 -16.24 -2.22
N GLU A 198 -3.51 -16.27 -1.33
CA GLU A 198 -3.73 -16.15 0.11
C GLU A 198 -3.72 -14.70 0.61
N ILE A 199 -3.27 -13.72 -0.21
CA ILE A 199 -3.19 -12.31 0.20
C ILE A 199 -4.55 -11.75 0.64
N PRO A 200 -5.67 -11.92 -0.09
CA PRO A 200 -6.97 -11.40 0.35
C PRO A 200 -7.35 -11.90 1.75
N ARG A 201 -7.16 -13.19 2.01
CA ARG A 201 -7.41 -13.80 3.33
C ARG A 201 -6.50 -13.22 4.42
N MET A 202 -5.22 -12.96 4.10
CA MET A 202 -4.29 -12.33 5.05
C MET A 202 -4.72 -10.91 5.39
N LEU A 203 -5.12 -10.11 4.40
CA LEU A 203 -5.63 -8.75 4.57
C LEU A 203 -6.89 -8.74 5.44
N HIS A 204 -7.86 -9.57 5.10
CA HIS A 204 -9.11 -9.70 5.87
C HIS A 204 -8.85 -10.10 7.33
N LYS A 205 -7.94 -11.05 7.58
CA LYS A 205 -7.56 -11.45 8.94
C LYS A 205 -6.87 -10.32 9.71
N ALA A 206 -6.04 -9.52 9.03
CA ALA A 206 -5.36 -8.38 9.63
C ALA A 206 -6.36 -7.28 10.03
N THR A 207 -7.34 -6.95 9.16
CA THR A 207 -8.37 -5.93 9.43
C THR A 207 -9.34 -6.35 10.54
N ARG A 208 -9.66 -7.64 10.65
CA ARG A 208 -10.49 -8.14 11.77
C ARG A 208 -9.79 -8.03 13.12
N LYS A 209 -8.48 -8.21 13.18
CA LYS A 209 -7.69 -8.09 14.42
C LYS A 209 -7.41 -6.64 14.80
N ARG A 210 -7.23 -5.80 13.81
CA ARG A 210 -6.89 -4.37 13.93
C ARG A 210 -7.71 -3.61 12.88
N PRO A 211 -8.88 -3.08 13.27
CA PRO A 211 -9.76 -2.37 12.32
C PRO A 211 -9.03 -1.20 11.67
N ARG A 212 -8.81 -1.30 10.36
CA ARG A 212 -8.26 -0.25 9.51
C ARG A 212 -8.72 -0.45 8.08
N GLN A 213 -8.68 0.60 7.29
CA GLN A 213 -8.92 0.51 5.87
C GLN A 213 -7.62 0.09 5.17
N ILE A 214 -7.71 -0.86 4.25
CA ILE A 214 -6.61 -1.24 3.36
C ILE A 214 -7.12 -1.10 1.93
N LEU A 215 -6.40 -0.37 1.10
CA LEU A 215 -6.61 -0.28 -0.33
C LEU A 215 -5.43 -0.97 -1.02
N VAL A 216 -5.73 -1.79 -2.01
CA VAL A 216 -4.72 -2.53 -2.78
C VAL A 216 -4.91 -2.20 -4.25
N SER A 217 -3.85 -1.74 -4.92
CA SER A 217 -3.83 -1.73 -6.38
C SER A 217 -3.20 -3.02 -6.88
N THR A 218 -3.79 -3.63 -7.91
CA THR A 218 -3.32 -4.88 -8.47
C THR A 218 -3.77 -5.06 -9.92
N HIS A 219 -2.96 -5.76 -10.69
CA HIS A 219 -3.31 -6.32 -11.99
C HIS A 219 -3.35 -7.87 -11.95
N SER A 220 -3.18 -8.46 -10.78
CA SER A 220 -3.07 -9.90 -10.61
C SER A 220 -4.42 -10.60 -10.65
N ARG A 221 -4.56 -11.51 -11.62
CA ARG A 221 -5.69 -12.44 -11.66
C ARG A 221 -5.74 -13.29 -10.39
N ASP A 222 -4.61 -13.83 -9.95
CA ASP A 222 -4.53 -14.71 -8.78
C ASP A 222 -5.02 -14.02 -7.50
N LEU A 223 -4.79 -12.69 -7.36
CA LEU A 223 -5.27 -11.93 -6.22
C LEU A 223 -6.79 -11.70 -6.28
N LEU A 224 -7.32 -11.39 -7.47
CA LEU A 224 -8.74 -11.08 -7.68
C LEU A 224 -9.63 -12.33 -7.80
N ASP A 225 -9.06 -13.52 -7.92
CA ASP A 225 -9.83 -14.78 -8.05
C ASP A 225 -10.46 -15.27 -6.73
N ASP A 226 -10.20 -14.56 -5.60
CA ASP A 226 -10.84 -14.89 -4.33
C ASP A 226 -12.34 -14.51 -4.36
N ARG A 227 -13.20 -15.53 -4.30
CA ARG A 227 -14.67 -15.36 -4.26
C ARG A 227 -15.19 -14.67 -3.00
N GLY A 228 -14.34 -14.46 -2.01
CA GLY A 228 -14.64 -13.67 -0.81
C GLY A 228 -14.60 -12.17 -1.03
N ILE A 229 -14.06 -11.70 -2.16
CA ILE A 229 -14.02 -10.27 -2.51
C ILE A 229 -15.37 -9.88 -3.13
N ALA A 230 -16.08 -8.94 -2.50
CA ALA A 230 -17.33 -8.42 -3.02
C ALA A 230 -17.10 -7.36 -4.11
N LEU A 231 -18.03 -7.22 -5.07
CA LEU A 231 -17.92 -6.20 -6.12
C LEU A 231 -17.93 -4.76 -5.58
N GLU A 232 -18.52 -4.57 -4.40
CA GLU A 232 -18.53 -3.30 -3.66
C GLU A 232 -17.14 -2.93 -3.11
N GLU A 233 -16.24 -3.90 -3.03
CA GLU A 233 -14.86 -3.71 -2.58
C GLU A 233 -13.88 -3.45 -3.74
N ILE A 234 -14.34 -3.57 -5.00
CA ILE A 234 -13.52 -3.40 -6.20
C ILE A 234 -13.77 -2.05 -6.86
N LEU A 235 -12.73 -1.23 -6.94
CA LEU A 235 -12.69 -0.01 -7.73
C LEU A 235 -11.99 -0.29 -9.06
N MET A 236 -12.69 -0.14 -10.16
CA MET A 236 -12.14 -0.25 -11.50
C MET A 236 -11.59 1.11 -11.93
N VAL A 237 -10.33 1.14 -12.32
CA VAL A 237 -9.65 2.34 -12.83
C VAL A 237 -9.37 2.12 -14.32
N THR A 238 -10.03 2.89 -15.16
CA THR A 238 -9.90 2.77 -16.63
C THR A 238 -9.39 4.06 -17.23
N PRO A 239 -8.40 4.02 -18.14
CA PRO A 239 -7.93 5.21 -18.82
C PRO A 239 -9.01 5.77 -19.74
N VAL A 240 -9.17 7.09 -19.74
CA VAL A 240 -10.02 7.86 -20.65
C VAL A 240 -9.21 8.99 -21.27
N ARG A 241 -9.77 9.68 -22.26
CA ARG A 241 -9.03 10.72 -23.02
C ARG A 241 -8.40 11.80 -22.13
N GLU A 242 -9.03 12.16 -21.03
CA GLU A 242 -8.61 13.26 -20.15
C GLU A 242 -8.26 12.79 -18.74
N GLY A 243 -7.76 11.55 -18.58
CA GLY A 243 -7.36 11.02 -17.27
C GLY A 243 -7.81 9.59 -17.03
N SER A 244 -8.33 9.31 -15.84
CA SER A 244 -8.82 7.98 -15.46
C SER A 244 -10.25 8.06 -14.93
N LYS A 245 -11.09 7.14 -15.36
CA LYS A 245 -12.42 6.92 -14.77
C LYS A 245 -12.30 5.90 -13.65
N VAL A 246 -12.85 6.24 -12.49
CA VAL A 246 -12.92 5.33 -11.33
C VAL A 246 -14.39 5.02 -11.06
N GLU A 247 -14.73 3.74 -11.04
CA GLU A 247 -16.09 3.27 -10.75
C GLU A 247 -16.09 1.98 -9.93
N LEU A 248 -17.12 1.79 -9.12
CA LEU A 248 -17.33 0.52 -8.42
C LEU A 248 -17.68 -0.58 -9.42
N ALA A 249 -17.08 -1.76 -9.29
CA ALA A 249 -17.40 -2.90 -10.12
C ALA A 249 -18.89 -3.28 -9.98
N SER A 250 -19.46 -3.14 -8.78
CA SER A 250 -20.88 -3.37 -8.52
C SER A 250 -21.82 -2.38 -9.24
N SER A 251 -21.35 -1.23 -9.72
CA SER A 251 -22.18 -0.30 -10.50
C SER A 251 -22.43 -0.77 -11.93
N ARG A 252 -21.64 -1.72 -12.42
CA ARG A 252 -21.70 -2.23 -13.79
C ARG A 252 -22.61 -3.45 -13.90
N LYS A 253 -23.62 -3.35 -14.75
CA LYS A 253 -24.60 -4.43 -14.99
C LYS A 253 -23.97 -5.66 -15.64
N ASP A 254 -23.04 -5.45 -16.58
CA ASP A 254 -22.32 -6.52 -17.30
C ASP A 254 -21.41 -7.32 -16.36
N VAL A 255 -20.70 -6.65 -15.46
CA VAL A 255 -19.85 -7.30 -14.44
C VAL A 255 -20.70 -8.13 -13.47
N ARG A 256 -21.83 -7.60 -12.99
CA ARG A 256 -22.75 -8.35 -12.14
C ARG A 256 -23.32 -9.59 -12.82
N ALA A 257 -23.75 -9.45 -14.06
CA ALA A 257 -24.29 -10.58 -14.84
C ALA A 257 -23.26 -11.71 -14.99
N LEU A 258 -21.97 -11.38 -15.21
CA LEU A 258 -20.91 -12.39 -15.29
C LEU A 258 -20.74 -13.16 -13.96
N LEU A 259 -20.75 -12.47 -12.82
CA LEU A 259 -20.69 -13.16 -11.52
C LEU A 259 -21.89 -14.08 -11.28
N GLU A 260 -23.10 -13.66 -11.67
CA GLU A 260 -24.32 -14.45 -11.55
C GLU A 260 -24.24 -15.75 -12.37
N THR A 261 -23.46 -15.76 -13.47
CA THR A 261 -23.18 -16.99 -14.25
C THR A 261 -22.08 -17.87 -13.66
N GLY A 262 -21.46 -17.44 -12.52
CA GLY A 262 -20.44 -18.20 -11.81
C GLY A 262 -19.00 -17.83 -12.15
N ALA A 263 -18.79 -16.77 -12.93
CA ALA A 263 -17.46 -16.21 -13.19
C ALA A 263 -16.80 -15.72 -11.88
N SER A 264 -15.48 -15.74 -11.81
CA SER A 264 -14.74 -15.14 -10.70
C SER A 264 -14.72 -13.60 -10.81
N PRO A 265 -14.44 -12.89 -9.72
CA PRO A 265 -14.24 -11.42 -9.78
C PRO A 265 -13.17 -11.03 -10.80
N ALA A 266 -12.07 -11.78 -10.92
CA ALA A 266 -11.03 -11.55 -11.91
C ALA A 266 -11.57 -11.67 -13.34
N GLU A 267 -12.34 -12.71 -13.65
CA GLU A 267 -12.94 -12.92 -14.96
C GLU A 267 -13.94 -11.82 -15.33
N ALA A 268 -14.67 -11.33 -14.36
CA ALA A 268 -15.66 -10.28 -14.57
C ALA A 268 -15.05 -8.87 -14.71
N VAL A 269 -13.94 -8.58 -14.04
CA VAL A 269 -13.38 -7.21 -13.92
C VAL A 269 -12.22 -6.95 -14.88
N LEU A 270 -11.22 -7.85 -14.93
CA LEU A 270 -9.97 -7.62 -15.69
C LEU A 270 -10.17 -7.29 -17.16
N PRO A 271 -11.09 -7.93 -17.92
CA PRO A 271 -11.30 -7.59 -19.32
C PRO A 271 -11.70 -6.13 -19.57
N HIS A 272 -12.24 -5.44 -18.57
CA HIS A 272 -12.63 -4.03 -18.67
C HIS A 272 -11.47 -3.06 -18.41
N THR A 273 -10.40 -3.51 -17.77
CA THR A 273 -9.21 -2.69 -17.47
C THR A 273 -8.08 -2.88 -18.48
N GLU A 274 -8.21 -3.83 -19.39
CA GLU A 274 -7.26 -4.05 -20.48
C GLU A 274 -7.22 -2.87 -21.46
N PRO A 275 -6.02 -2.51 -21.98
CA PRO A 275 -5.90 -1.47 -23.00
C PRO A 275 -6.72 -1.84 -24.24
N SER A 276 -7.63 -0.95 -24.64
CA SER A 276 -8.55 -1.20 -25.78
C SER A 276 -7.82 -1.50 -27.11
N ALA A 277 -6.64 -0.92 -27.30
CA ALA A 277 -5.82 -1.15 -28.49
C ALA A 277 -5.30 -2.60 -28.58
N MET A 278 -5.02 -3.26 -27.47
CA MET A 278 -4.55 -4.66 -27.47
C MET A 278 -5.64 -5.66 -27.87
N LYS A 279 -6.91 -5.28 -27.74
CA LYS A 279 -8.04 -6.10 -28.23
C LYS A 279 -8.14 -6.13 -29.75
N GLN A 280 -7.50 -5.19 -30.44
CA GLN A 280 -7.60 -5.01 -31.89
C GLN A 280 -6.31 -5.37 -32.64
N GLN A 281 -5.15 -5.21 -32.02
CA GLN A 281 -3.86 -5.49 -32.64
C GLN A 281 -2.85 -6.08 -31.65
N PRO A 282 -2.12 -7.16 -32.03
CA PRO A 282 -1.00 -7.64 -31.23
C PRO A 282 0.13 -6.59 -31.19
N LEU A 283 1.00 -6.69 -30.19
CA LEU A 283 2.19 -5.84 -30.12
C LEU A 283 3.05 -6.02 -31.39
N PRO A 284 3.59 -4.93 -31.99
CA PRO A 284 4.29 -5.01 -33.27
C PRO A 284 5.58 -5.85 -33.28
N PHE A 285 6.05 -6.29 -32.09
CA PHE A 285 7.21 -7.20 -31.97
C PHE A 285 6.85 -8.69 -31.99
N THR A 286 5.58 -9.02 -32.12
CA THR A 286 5.06 -10.40 -32.13
C THR A 286 4.55 -10.85 -33.51
N ALA A 287 4.75 -10.03 -34.57
CA ALA A 287 4.37 -10.34 -35.96
C ALA A 287 5.53 -10.90 -36.73
#